data_c0125df00e82a60a08de4a0ad63523e9
#
_entry.id   c0125df00e82a60a08de4a0ad63523e9
#
_cell.length_a   1.000
_cell.length_b   1.000
_cell.length_c   1.000
_cell.angle_alpha   90.00
_cell.angle_beta   90.00
_cell.angle_gamma   90.00
#
_symmetry.space_group_name_H-M   'P 1'
#
loop_
_entity.id
_entity.type
_entity.pdbx_description
1 polymer ?
#
loop_
_entity_poly.entity_id
_entity_poly.type
_entity_poly.pdbx_seq_one_letter_code
_entity_poly.pdbx_strand_id
1 'polypeptide(L)'
;MSSRYNHNQETTHRSIIPCVASRLLVLVCDYVPGLSSYFFWNHEIDALKNRSFKEDMTITPLPLPKEVFGIEEPMKIDGLEIFDHKNKEYNPIPEKQKFLCARDFTEAYSARRITPTQVCEKLIDNINQSCSEACDPPLYGMYQYHQDDIMAQAEASTTRYIQEQSLGPLDGVPVAIKDELDVEGYETQLGTSFFNRGNPASRDAFLIKKLKDQGAIIIGKTNMGFGITTSNPNMHITRNPYNSDHYCGGSSGGSACVVSSGLCPIAIGCDAGGSIRIPSSFCGIYGLKPTYGRISSTGDFQLCNSVGVAGPMAACVDDLALTYYAMAGQDAEDPKTLFQPSPTLHGIHHTYTLSDLKIGIFSEWNKQVVDPAITYALQTFINEFKLRGAEFIEIDIPELEDARIAHLITVTSEFCTTMNGYKKYLHLLSPLNIVNIATYNNMNASDYIKAQHVRTRMMRNISVIFSGVNLILTPTCAITAPPICPRALKYSGIGEIDSSVTSNGMMYTHLANFIGIPAITIPAGYNDKDLPIGLQFMAKWYDEAMLLRIAKASEEILGCRRRKPSEKYWFGDLL
;
A
#
# COMPACT_ATOMS: atom_id res chain seq x y z
N MET A 1 -24.09 -24.95 -13.02
CA MET A 1 -24.74 -23.72 -13.57
C MET A 1 -23.63 -22.71 -13.77
N SER A 2 -23.18 -22.51 -15.01
CA SER A 2 -22.09 -21.59 -15.34
C SER A 2 -22.57 -20.16 -15.14
N SER A 3 -22.05 -19.50 -14.14
CA SER A 3 -22.34 -18.09 -13.88
C SER A 3 -21.63 -17.23 -14.91
N ARG A 4 -22.39 -16.37 -15.53
CA ARG A 4 -22.01 -15.46 -16.59
C ARG A 4 -21.02 -14.41 -16.09
N TYR A 5 -19.72 -14.65 -16.25
CA TYR A 5 -18.73 -13.60 -16.34
C TYR A 5 -18.63 -13.16 -17.81
N ASN A 6 -19.64 -12.47 -18.29
CA ASN A 6 -19.58 -11.75 -19.57
C ASN A 6 -19.66 -10.26 -19.25
N HIS A 7 -18.51 -9.64 -18.97
CA HIS A 7 -18.37 -8.22 -19.19
C HIS A 7 -18.32 -7.99 -20.71
N ASN A 8 -19.45 -7.70 -21.30
CA ASN A 8 -19.45 -6.93 -22.53
C ASN A 8 -18.73 -5.61 -22.20
N GLN A 9 -17.52 -5.47 -22.71
CA GLN A 9 -16.86 -4.17 -22.84
C GLN A 9 -17.67 -3.35 -23.86
N GLU A 10 -18.83 -2.87 -23.48
CA GLU A 10 -19.36 -1.68 -24.09
C GLU A 10 -18.42 -0.56 -23.67
N THR A 11 -17.68 -0.08 -24.63
CA THR A 11 -16.89 1.15 -24.57
C THR A 11 -17.77 2.26 -24.04
N THR A 12 -17.75 2.43 -22.70
CA THR A 12 -18.35 3.59 -22.08
C THR A 12 -17.63 4.81 -22.64
N HIS A 13 -18.34 5.62 -23.38
CA HIS A 13 -17.86 6.87 -23.94
C HIS A 13 -17.17 7.67 -22.83
N ARG A 14 -15.87 7.91 -23.02
CA ARG A 14 -15.02 8.73 -22.17
C ARG A 14 -15.56 10.16 -22.11
N SER A 15 -16.46 10.45 -21.20
CA SER A 15 -16.87 11.83 -20.93
C SER A 15 -15.85 12.46 -19.97
N ILE A 16 -14.84 13.08 -20.54
CA ILE A 16 -13.95 13.99 -19.80
C ILE A 16 -14.80 15.22 -19.48
N ILE A 17 -15.33 15.28 -18.26
CA ILE A 17 -16.09 16.46 -17.80
C ILE A 17 -15.07 17.54 -17.40
N PRO A 18 -15.04 18.70 -18.06
CA PRO A 18 -14.15 19.82 -17.68
C PRO A 18 -14.40 20.25 -16.23
N CYS A 19 -13.38 20.73 -15.53
CA CYS A 19 -13.44 21.13 -14.11
C CYS A 19 -14.61 22.08 -13.76
N VAL A 20 -14.96 23.02 -14.65
CA VAL A 20 -16.11 23.93 -14.48
C VAL A 20 -17.44 23.17 -14.59
N ALA A 21 -17.54 22.22 -15.53
CA ALA A 21 -18.74 21.41 -15.71
C ALA A 21 -18.96 20.44 -14.55
N SER A 22 -17.89 19.89 -13.97
CA SER A 22 -17.99 19.04 -12.76
C SER A 22 -18.51 19.81 -11.55
N ARG A 23 -18.04 21.05 -11.36
CA ARG A 23 -18.55 21.93 -10.28
C ARG A 23 -20.00 22.33 -10.50
N LEU A 24 -20.39 22.60 -11.74
CA LEU A 24 -21.78 22.90 -12.10
C LEU A 24 -22.68 21.67 -11.91
N LEU A 25 -22.20 20.48 -12.29
CA LEU A 25 -22.93 19.23 -12.12
C LEU A 25 -23.19 18.92 -10.64
N VAL A 26 -22.22 19.15 -9.75
CA VAL A 26 -22.37 18.97 -8.30
C VAL A 26 -23.42 19.95 -7.75
N LEU A 27 -23.33 21.24 -8.11
CA LEU A 27 -24.32 22.23 -7.71
C LEU A 27 -25.74 21.83 -8.18
N VAL A 28 -25.86 21.33 -9.41
CA VAL A 28 -27.16 20.89 -9.95
C VAL A 28 -27.62 19.60 -9.27
N CYS A 29 -26.73 18.66 -8.95
CA CYS A 29 -27.07 17.43 -8.21
C CYS A 29 -27.53 17.71 -6.77
N ASP A 30 -26.97 18.73 -6.11
CA ASP A 30 -27.39 19.13 -4.76
C ASP A 30 -28.78 19.78 -4.74
N TYR A 31 -29.19 20.45 -5.83
CA TYR A 31 -30.47 21.18 -5.92
C TYR A 31 -31.60 20.41 -6.64
N VAL A 32 -31.28 19.33 -7.38
CA VAL A 32 -32.27 18.53 -8.10
C VAL A 32 -32.30 17.10 -7.54
N PRO A 33 -33.29 16.80 -6.64
CA PRO A 33 -33.43 15.46 -6.09
C PRO A 33 -33.54 14.38 -7.19
N GLY A 34 -32.70 13.36 -7.11
CA GLY A 34 -32.71 12.24 -8.06
C GLY A 34 -31.80 12.41 -9.29
N LEU A 35 -31.20 13.57 -9.55
CA LEU A 35 -30.34 13.77 -10.69
C LEU A 35 -28.98 13.07 -10.50
N SER A 36 -28.44 13.07 -9.28
CA SER A 36 -27.28 12.28 -8.90
C SER A 36 -27.51 10.79 -9.12
N SER A 37 -28.70 10.30 -8.79
CA SER A 37 -29.12 8.92 -9.04
C SER A 37 -29.12 8.60 -10.54
N TYR A 38 -29.58 9.51 -11.39
CA TYR A 38 -29.69 9.28 -12.84
C TYR A 38 -28.33 9.20 -13.54
N PHE A 39 -27.34 10.01 -13.13
CA PHE A 39 -26.02 10.05 -13.78
C PHE A 39 -25.03 8.98 -13.30
N PHE A 40 -25.20 8.48 -12.06
CA PHE A 40 -24.21 7.62 -11.41
C PHE A 40 -24.73 6.26 -10.98
N TRP A 41 -26.06 6.02 -11.07
CA TRP A 41 -26.64 4.73 -10.81
C TRP A 41 -26.51 3.83 -12.04
N ASN A 42 -25.30 3.37 -12.27
CA ASN A 42 -25.13 2.23 -13.13
C ASN A 42 -25.55 0.96 -12.39
N HIS A 43 -26.11 0.02 -13.14
CA HIS A 43 -26.71 -1.25 -12.76
C HIS A 43 -25.96 -2.09 -11.70
N GLU A 44 -24.72 -1.74 -11.35
CA GLU A 44 -23.87 -2.50 -10.44
C GLU A 44 -24.39 -2.50 -9.00
N ILE A 45 -24.74 -1.33 -8.43
CA ILE A 45 -25.23 -1.26 -7.03
C ILE A 45 -26.62 -1.86 -6.92
N ASP A 46 -27.46 -1.74 -7.95
CA ASP A 46 -28.80 -2.35 -7.98
C ASP A 46 -28.74 -3.89 -7.91
N ALA A 47 -27.63 -4.51 -8.31
CA ALA A 47 -27.43 -5.94 -8.20
C ALA A 47 -27.50 -6.44 -6.74
N LEU A 48 -27.05 -5.65 -5.77
CA LEU A 48 -27.17 -6.00 -4.35
C LEU A 48 -28.52 -5.62 -3.73
N LYS A 49 -29.24 -4.63 -4.26
CA LYS A 49 -30.49 -4.14 -3.68
C LYS A 49 -31.59 -5.19 -3.58
N ASN A 50 -31.65 -6.10 -4.55
CA ASN A 50 -32.67 -7.12 -4.66
C ASN A 50 -32.25 -8.47 -4.08
N ARG A 51 -31.07 -8.58 -3.47
CA ARG A 51 -30.63 -9.82 -2.86
C ARG A 51 -31.15 -9.99 -1.44
N SER A 52 -31.52 -11.22 -1.09
CA SER A 52 -31.79 -11.64 0.29
C SER A 52 -30.55 -12.32 0.86
N PHE A 53 -30.24 -12.01 2.11
CA PHE A 53 -29.09 -12.56 2.81
C PHE A 53 -29.56 -13.37 4.03
N LYS A 54 -28.94 -14.54 4.26
CA LYS A 54 -29.16 -15.38 5.44
C LYS A 54 -28.05 -15.22 6.47
N GLU A 55 -26.93 -14.61 6.05
CA GLU A 55 -25.76 -14.38 6.86
C GLU A 55 -25.95 -13.16 7.76
N ASP A 56 -25.33 -13.19 8.94
CA ASP A 56 -25.18 -12.00 9.77
C ASP A 56 -24.20 -11.01 9.11
N MET A 57 -24.36 -9.71 9.40
CA MET A 57 -23.44 -8.70 8.89
C MET A 57 -22.12 -8.70 9.66
N THR A 58 -21.00 -8.52 8.95
CA THR A 58 -19.67 -8.34 9.52
C THR A 58 -19.16 -6.95 9.18
N ILE A 59 -19.06 -6.07 10.17
CA ILE A 59 -18.52 -4.72 10.01
C ILE A 59 -16.98 -4.75 10.17
N THR A 60 -16.52 -5.47 11.17
CA THR A 60 -15.09 -5.61 11.46
C THR A 60 -14.59 -6.93 10.90
N PRO A 61 -13.70 -6.95 9.87
CA PRO A 61 -13.33 -8.18 9.17
C PRO A 61 -12.24 -8.97 9.92
N LEU A 62 -12.50 -9.25 11.20
CA LEU A 62 -11.68 -10.13 12.02
C LEU A 62 -12.20 -11.55 11.93
N PRO A 63 -11.33 -12.57 11.86
CA PRO A 63 -11.74 -13.96 11.86
C PRO A 63 -12.38 -14.34 13.22
N LEU A 64 -13.25 -15.34 13.20
CA LEU A 64 -13.84 -15.87 14.42
C LEU A 64 -12.77 -16.53 15.30
N PRO A 65 -12.78 -16.33 16.64
CA PRO A 65 -11.71 -16.77 17.54
C PRO A 65 -11.37 -18.27 17.49
N LYS A 66 -12.30 -19.13 17.05
CA LYS A 66 -12.10 -20.59 17.01
C LYS A 66 -11.17 -21.10 15.90
N GLU A 67 -10.84 -20.25 14.92
CA GLU A 67 -10.08 -20.66 13.72
C GLU A 67 -8.61 -20.19 13.72
N VAL A 68 -8.20 -19.40 14.71
CA VAL A 68 -6.96 -18.60 14.61
C VAL A 68 -5.87 -18.94 15.62
N PHE A 69 -6.16 -19.65 16.71
CA PHE A 69 -5.23 -19.70 17.83
C PHE A 69 -4.43 -21.01 17.95
N GLY A 70 -3.19 -20.96 17.40
CA GLY A 70 -2.05 -21.57 18.08
C GLY A 70 -1.30 -20.43 18.77
N ILE A 71 -1.34 -20.34 20.09
CA ILE A 71 -0.61 -19.33 20.85
C ILE A 71 0.86 -19.76 20.86
N GLU A 72 1.70 -19.13 20.05
CA GLU A 72 3.16 -19.19 20.20
C GLU A 72 3.63 -17.94 20.93
N GLU A 73 4.58 -18.10 21.84
CA GLU A 73 5.15 -16.97 22.58
C GLU A 73 5.86 -15.99 21.66
N PRO A 74 5.82 -14.67 21.94
CA PRO A 74 6.46 -13.67 21.09
C PRO A 74 7.97 -13.86 21.05
N MET A 75 8.52 -13.99 19.82
CA MET A 75 9.98 -13.95 19.63
C MET A 75 10.52 -12.56 19.96
N LYS A 76 11.62 -12.49 20.71
CA LYS A 76 12.34 -11.23 20.93
C LYS A 76 13.06 -10.83 19.65
N ILE A 77 13.10 -9.53 19.36
CA ILE A 77 13.79 -8.97 18.19
C ILE A 77 15.28 -9.33 18.18
N ASP A 78 15.88 -9.46 19.35
CA ASP A 78 17.30 -9.81 19.56
C ASP A 78 17.71 -11.19 19.02
N GLY A 79 16.74 -12.07 18.72
CA GLY A 79 16.96 -13.44 18.21
C GLY A 79 16.48 -13.64 16.79
N LEU A 80 16.22 -12.57 16.02
CA LEU A 80 15.73 -12.69 14.66
C LEU A 80 16.82 -13.27 13.75
N GLU A 81 16.61 -14.50 13.26
CA GLU A 81 17.42 -15.16 12.23
C GLU A 81 17.53 -14.35 10.92
N ILE A 82 16.78 -13.25 10.77
CA ILE A 82 16.81 -12.32 9.64
C ILE A 82 18.24 -11.82 9.37
N PHE A 83 19.08 -11.76 10.41
CA PHE A 83 20.45 -11.28 10.31
C PHE A 83 21.53 -12.38 10.37
N ASP A 84 21.17 -13.66 10.59
CA ASP A 84 22.15 -14.76 10.63
C ASP A 84 22.36 -15.37 9.23
N HIS A 85 23.28 -14.79 8.47
CA HIS A 85 23.61 -15.19 7.10
C HIS A 85 24.80 -16.14 7.05
N LYS A 86 24.75 -17.29 7.71
CA LYS A 86 25.73 -18.36 7.49
C LYS A 86 25.48 -19.19 6.23
N ASN A 87 24.32 -19.09 5.60
CA ASN A 87 23.99 -19.76 4.34
C ASN A 87 24.22 -18.84 3.13
N LYS A 88 25.49 -18.71 2.73
CA LYS A 88 25.95 -17.94 1.57
C LYS A 88 25.99 -18.79 0.30
N GLU A 89 24.88 -19.14 -0.28
CA GLU A 89 24.81 -19.49 -1.71
C GLU A 89 23.76 -18.62 -2.40
N TYR A 90 23.91 -17.33 -2.25
CA TYR A 90 23.10 -16.33 -2.93
C TYR A 90 23.88 -15.82 -4.14
N ASN A 91 23.28 -15.83 -5.33
CA ASN A 91 23.80 -15.05 -6.45
C ASN A 91 23.76 -13.57 -6.05
N PRO A 92 24.89 -12.93 -5.76
CA PRO A 92 24.88 -11.57 -5.27
C PRO A 92 24.26 -10.66 -6.32
N ILE A 93 23.28 -9.85 -5.91
CA ILE A 93 22.76 -8.76 -6.75
C ILE A 93 23.97 -7.87 -7.08
N PRO A 94 24.25 -7.58 -8.36
CA PRO A 94 25.34 -6.70 -8.71
C PRO A 94 25.24 -5.37 -7.97
N GLU A 95 26.36 -4.86 -7.43
CA GLU A 95 26.38 -3.65 -6.61
C GLU A 95 25.65 -2.46 -7.26
N LYS A 96 25.79 -2.32 -8.58
CA LYS A 96 25.08 -1.30 -9.36
C LYS A 96 23.56 -1.41 -9.34
N GLN A 97 23.00 -2.58 -8.97
CA GLN A 97 21.57 -2.85 -8.93
C GLN A 97 21.04 -2.99 -7.49
N LYS A 98 21.94 -2.98 -6.50
CA LYS A 98 21.60 -3.14 -5.09
C LYS A 98 20.94 -1.87 -4.56
N PHE A 99 19.77 -2.00 -3.97
CA PHE A 99 19.16 -0.98 -3.12
C PHE A 99 19.77 -1.11 -1.72
N LEU A 100 20.03 0.01 -1.07
CA LEU A 100 20.43 0.00 0.33
C LEU A 100 19.28 -0.53 1.20
N CYS A 101 19.63 -1.37 2.16
CA CYS A 101 18.70 -1.90 3.16
C CYS A 101 19.13 -1.49 4.57
N ALA A 102 18.26 -1.62 5.56
CA ALA A 102 18.52 -1.26 6.96
C ALA A 102 19.84 -1.82 7.48
N ARG A 103 20.16 -3.05 7.08
CA ARG A 103 21.42 -3.72 7.43
C ARG A 103 22.66 -3.00 6.90
N ASP A 104 22.61 -2.49 5.64
CA ASP A 104 23.77 -1.78 5.07
C ASP A 104 24.11 -0.54 5.90
N PHE A 105 23.08 0.17 6.40
CA PHE A 105 23.24 1.32 7.29
C PHE A 105 23.84 0.91 8.63
N THR A 106 23.21 -0.05 9.32
CA THR A 106 23.66 -0.47 10.66
C THR A 106 25.06 -1.10 10.66
N GLU A 107 25.42 -1.86 9.62
CA GLU A 107 26.79 -2.36 9.43
C GLU A 107 27.80 -1.24 9.14
N ALA A 108 27.41 -0.22 8.37
CA ALA A 108 28.30 0.93 8.10
C ALA A 108 28.55 1.75 9.36
N TYR A 109 27.51 1.96 10.19
CA TYR A 109 27.59 2.67 11.46
C TYR A 109 28.42 1.91 12.50
N SER A 110 28.14 0.62 12.68
CA SER A 110 28.89 -0.26 13.59
C SER A 110 30.36 -0.37 13.22
N ALA A 111 30.66 -0.41 11.93
CA ALA A 111 32.03 -0.40 11.41
C ALA A 111 32.68 1.00 11.43
N ARG A 112 31.97 2.03 11.89
CA ARG A 112 32.42 3.44 11.94
C ARG A 112 32.89 3.98 10.57
N ARG A 113 32.33 3.49 9.47
CA ARG A 113 32.65 3.97 8.11
C ARG A 113 31.96 5.30 7.81
N ILE A 114 30.78 5.51 8.38
CA ILE A 114 29.98 6.72 8.32
C ILE A 114 29.14 6.81 9.58
N THR A 115 28.60 7.98 9.90
CA THR A 115 27.69 8.18 11.04
C THR A 115 26.25 8.44 10.56
N PRO A 116 25.23 8.14 11.40
CA PRO A 116 23.86 8.54 11.13
C PRO A 116 23.71 10.03 10.79
N THR A 117 24.45 10.91 11.49
CA THR A 117 24.49 12.37 11.22
C THR A 117 24.93 12.65 9.79
N GLN A 118 26.06 12.09 9.33
CA GLN A 118 26.57 12.29 7.97
C GLN A 118 25.62 11.73 6.90
N VAL A 119 24.95 10.62 7.17
CA VAL A 119 23.93 10.07 6.27
C VAL A 119 22.73 11.01 6.16
N CYS A 120 22.24 11.56 7.29
CA CYS A 120 21.10 12.47 7.27
C CYS A 120 21.41 13.82 6.63
N GLU A 121 22.64 14.33 6.73
CA GLU A 121 23.09 15.51 5.97
C GLU A 121 22.94 15.28 4.46
N LYS A 122 23.51 14.17 3.93
CA LYS A 122 23.36 13.80 2.52
C LYS A 122 21.91 13.58 2.12
N LEU A 123 21.12 12.93 3.00
CA LEU A 123 19.71 12.65 2.76
C LEU A 123 18.90 13.96 2.61
N ILE A 124 19.12 14.95 3.47
CA ILE A 124 18.47 16.25 3.40
C ILE A 124 18.78 16.94 2.06
N ASP A 125 20.04 16.92 1.63
CA ASP A 125 20.43 17.45 0.33
C ASP A 125 19.73 16.73 -0.82
N ASN A 126 19.64 15.40 -0.76
CA ASN A 126 18.95 14.59 -1.77
C ASN A 126 17.42 14.84 -1.78
N ILE A 127 16.80 15.03 -0.62
CA ILE A 127 15.37 15.42 -0.53
C ILE A 127 15.16 16.78 -1.23
N ASN A 128 15.99 17.78 -0.91
CA ASN A 128 15.94 19.09 -1.53
C ASN A 128 16.12 18.99 -3.05
N GLN A 129 17.10 18.22 -3.52
CA GLN A 129 17.34 18.01 -4.94
C GLN A 129 16.14 17.34 -5.63
N SER A 130 15.57 16.29 -5.05
CA SER A 130 14.47 15.51 -5.63
C SER A 130 13.18 16.32 -5.83
N CYS A 131 13.01 17.42 -5.06
CA CYS A 131 11.84 18.29 -5.09
C CYS A 131 12.11 19.64 -5.78
N SER A 132 13.28 19.85 -6.36
CA SER A 132 13.68 21.10 -6.99
C SER A 132 13.82 20.97 -8.51
N GLU A 133 14.01 22.13 -9.18
CA GLU A 133 14.31 22.20 -10.62
C GLU A 133 15.64 21.52 -11.01
N ALA A 134 16.51 21.22 -10.05
CA ALA A 134 17.72 20.42 -10.30
C ALA A 134 17.38 18.99 -10.75
N CYS A 135 16.19 18.51 -10.36
CA CYS A 135 15.60 17.25 -10.80
C CYS A 135 14.39 17.59 -11.72
N ASP A 136 14.63 17.89 -13.00
CA ASP A 136 13.59 18.31 -13.95
C ASP A 136 13.05 17.11 -14.78
N PRO A 137 11.75 16.75 -14.64
CA PRO A 137 10.79 17.28 -13.65
C PRO A 137 11.02 16.70 -12.23
N PRO A 138 10.74 17.50 -11.19
CA PRO A 138 10.86 17.06 -9.80
C PRO A 138 9.95 15.87 -9.46
N LEU A 139 10.40 15.01 -8.54
CA LEU A 139 9.65 13.81 -8.13
C LEU A 139 8.49 14.09 -7.17
N TYR A 140 8.65 15.07 -6.28
CA TYR A 140 7.67 15.41 -5.24
C TYR A 140 7.21 14.22 -4.38
N GLY A 141 8.15 13.34 -4.02
CA GLY A 141 7.87 12.19 -3.13
C GLY A 141 7.67 12.61 -1.68
N MET A 142 8.53 13.52 -1.18
CA MET A 142 8.39 14.13 0.14
C MET A 142 7.45 15.34 0.07
N TYR A 143 6.70 15.54 1.17
CA TYR A 143 5.77 16.66 1.32
C TYR A 143 6.21 17.62 2.41
N GLN A 144 6.49 17.11 3.61
CA GLN A 144 6.89 17.90 4.75
C GLN A 144 8.05 17.20 5.47
N TYR A 145 9.10 17.93 5.78
CA TYR A 145 10.22 17.47 6.59
C TYR A 145 10.83 18.63 7.37
N HIS A 146 11.34 18.34 8.56
CA HIS A 146 11.96 19.32 9.45
C HIS A 146 13.43 18.94 9.63
N GLN A 147 14.34 19.73 9.04
CA GLN A 147 15.78 19.42 9.05
C GLN A 147 16.33 19.30 10.47
N ASP A 148 15.96 20.22 11.36
CA ASP A 148 16.44 20.23 12.74
C ASP A 148 16.01 18.98 13.50
N ASP A 149 14.77 18.50 13.28
CA ASP A 149 14.26 17.26 13.89
C ASP A 149 15.00 16.02 13.38
N ILE A 150 15.21 15.92 12.05
CA ILE A 150 15.97 14.84 11.45
C ILE A 150 17.39 14.81 12.01
N MET A 151 18.05 15.95 12.08
CA MET A 151 19.43 16.04 12.59
C MET A 151 19.52 15.71 14.06
N ALA A 152 18.57 16.14 14.91
CA ALA A 152 18.53 15.79 16.32
C ALA A 152 18.39 14.27 16.54
N GLN A 153 17.53 13.59 15.78
CA GLN A 153 17.39 12.13 15.81
C GLN A 153 18.71 11.44 15.36
N ALA A 154 19.35 11.97 14.30
CA ALA A 154 20.60 11.45 13.76
C ALA A 154 21.78 11.60 14.73
N GLU A 155 21.90 12.74 15.41
CA GLU A 155 22.92 12.99 16.41
C GLU A 155 22.75 12.07 17.63
N ALA A 156 21.50 11.86 18.07
CA ALA A 156 21.20 10.91 19.13
C ALA A 156 21.60 9.47 18.76
N SER A 157 21.31 9.03 17.53
CA SER A 157 21.73 7.72 17.01
C SER A 157 23.27 7.64 16.89
N THR A 158 23.90 8.68 16.35
CA THR A 158 25.39 8.74 16.26
C THR A 158 26.01 8.55 17.63
N THR A 159 25.47 9.21 18.67
CA THR A 159 25.95 9.08 20.05
C THR A 159 25.82 7.63 20.55
N ARG A 160 24.69 6.97 20.27
CA ARG A 160 24.49 5.55 20.65
C ARG A 160 25.52 4.63 19.99
N TYR A 161 25.79 4.82 18.69
CA TYR A 161 26.83 4.01 18.01
C TYR A 161 28.23 4.25 18.54
N ILE A 162 28.57 5.50 18.90
CA ILE A 162 29.87 5.80 19.55
C ILE A 162 29.99 5.09 20.91
N GLN A 163 28.89 5.04 21.66
CA GLN A 163 28.82 4.40 22.99
C GLN A 163 28.58 2.88 22.93
N GLU A 164 28.43 2.29 21.74
CA GLU A 164 28.10 0.87 21.54
C GLU A 164 26.74 0.48 22.20
N GLN A 165 25.78 1.41 22.17
CA GLN A 165 24.43 1.29 22.77
C GLN A 165 23.32 1.41 21.71
N SER A 166 23.53 0.81 20.54
CA SER A 166 22.49 0.77 19.50
C SER A 166 21.20 0.15 20.03
N LEU A 167 20.04 0.74 19.65
CA LEU A 167 18.72 0.28 20.06
C LEU A 167 18.23 -0.96 19.30
N GLY A 168 18.86 -1.29 18.19
CA GLY A 168 18.47 -2.44 17.39
C GLY A 168 18.71 -2.26 15.89
N PRO A 169 18.13 -3.15 15.08
CA PRO A 169 18.40 -3.20 13.65
C PRO A 169 17.78 -2.03 12.84
N LEU A 170 16.97 -1.18 13.45
CA LEU A 170 16.45 0.06 12.84
C LEU A 170 17.16 1.32 13.35
N ASP A 171 18.12 1.21 14.28
CA ASP A 171 18.79 2.39 14.84
C ASP A 171 19.58 3.14 13.75
N GLY A 172 19.25 4.41 13.57
CA GLY A 172 19.85 5.27 12.55
C GLY A 172 19.31 5.06 11.13
N VAL A 173 18.35 4.15 10.93
CA VAL A 173 17.78 3.88 9.59
C VAL A 173 16.71 4.92 9.26
N PRO A 174 16.81 5.62 8.10
CA PRO A 174 15.81 6.60 7.69
C PRO A 174 14.49 5.93 7.27
N VAL A 175 13.36 6.43 7.79
CA VAL A 175 12.01 5.94 7.53
C VAL A 175 11.08 7.11 7.18
N ALA A 176 10.41 7.04 6.02
CA ALA A 176 9.46 8.04 5.58
C ALA A 176 8.02 7.64 5.93
N ILE A 177 7.17 8.61 6.26
CA ILE A 177 5.83 8.36 6.79
C ILE A 177 4.76 8.99 5.90
N LYS A 178 3.75 8.22 5.48
CA LYS A 178 2.60 8.74 4.73
C LYS A 178 1.88 9.85 5.51
N ASP A 179 1.43 10.87 4.80
CA ASP A 179 0.73 12.03 5.39
C ASP A 179 -0.68 11.73 5.93
N GLU A 180 -0.94 10.50 6.30
CA GLU A 180 -2.17 10.01 6.95
C GLU A 180 -1.93 9.63 8.42
N LEU A 181 -0.66 9.45 8.80
CA LEU A 181 -0.24 9.00 10.12
C LEU A 181 0.34 10.17 10.94
N ASP A 182 -0.06 10.29 12.19
CA ASP A 182 0.45 11.31 13.09
C ASP A 182 1.92 11.08 13.42
N VAL A 183 2.71 12.12 13.24
CA VAL A 183 4.09 12.24 13.71
C VAL A 183 4.14 13.50 14.58
N GLU A 184 4.60 13.37 15.83
CA GLU A 184 4.68 14.50 16.75
C GLU A 184 5.45 15.68 16.12
N GLY A 185 4.86 16.86 16.20
CA GLY A 185 5.43 18.09 15.63
C GLY A 185 5.15 18.31 14.14
N TYR A 186 4.55 17.33 13.42
CA TYR A 186 4.17 17.44 12.01
C TYR A 186 2.65 17.57 11.84
N GLU A 187 2.21 18.32 10.83
CA GLU A 187 0.81 18.35 10.46
C GLU A 187 0.41 17.09 9.69
N THR A 188 -0.73 16.48 10.02
CA THR A 188 -1.33 15.38 9.26
C THR A 188 -2.41 15.95 8.35
N GLN A 189 -2.04 16.29 7.12
CA GLN A 189 -2.90 17.02 6.18
C GLN A 189 -3.62 16.14 5.16
N LEU A 190 -3.34 14.84 5.11
CA LEU A 190 -3.95 13.90 4.15
C LEU A 190 -3.75 14.31 2.68
N GLY A 191 -2.67 15.00 2.35
CA GLY A 191 -2.45 15.55 1.03
C GLY A 191 -3.41 16.70 0.68
N THR A 192 -4.05 17.35 1.65
CA THR A 192 -4.96 18.49 1.43
C THR A 192 -4.35 19.79 1.96
N SER A 193 -4.95 20.92 1.62
CA SER A 193 -4.55 22.24 2.13
C SER A 193 -5.33 22.68 3.36
N PHE A 194 -6.23 21.84 3.91
CA PHE A 194 -7.16 22.27 4.96
C PHE A 194 -7.23 21.35 6.18
N PHE A 195 -6.92 20.05 6.07
CA PHE A 195 -6.87 19.18 7.24
C PHE A 195 -5.70 19.60 8.16
N ASN A 196 -5.99 19.73 9.43
CA ASN A 196 -5.03 20.01 10.51
C ASN A 196 -4.01 21.13 10.22
N ARG A 197 -4.31 22.01 9.26
CA ARG A 197 -3.42 23.12 8.93
C ARG A 197 -3.20 24.04 10.13
N GLY A 198 -1.94 24.24 10.50
CA GLY A 198 -1.54 25.00 11.69
C GLY A 198 -1.74 24.23 13.01
N ASN A 199 -2.06 22.94 12.95
CA ASN A 199 -2.26 22.09 14.12
C ASN A 199 -1.40 20.82 14.00
N PRO A 200 -0.11 20.86 14.31
CA PRO A 200 0.75 19.69 14.31
C PRO A 200 0.26 18.66 15.34
N ALA A 201 0.50 17.39 15.08
CA ALA A 201 0.18 16.31 15.97
C ALA A 201 0.92 16.48 17.31
N SER A 202 0.21 16.29 18.42
CA SER A 202 0.76 16.43 19.78
C SER A 202 1.42 15.15 20.29
N ARG A 203 1.28 14.05 19.55
CA ARG A 203 1.91 12.75 19.83
C ARG A 203 2.07 11.96 18.53
N ASP A 204 3.00 11.03 18.55
CA ASP A 204 3.16 10.05 17.48
C ASP A 204 1.97 9.08 17.41
N ALA A 205 1.64 8.59 16.21
CA ALA A 205 0.86 7.37 16.06
C ALA A 205 1.57 6.20 16.75
N PHE A 206 0.80 5.25 17.27
CA PHE A 206 1.35 4.12 18.03
C PHE A 206 2.46 3.39 17.28
N LEU A 207 2.24 3.11 15.99
CA LEU A 207 3.22 2.44 15.14
C LEU A 207 4.50 3.29 14.93
N ILE A 208 4.39 4.61 14.87
CA ILE A 208 5.53 5.52 14.72
C ILE A 208 6.37 5.54 15.99
N LYS A 209 5.69 5.61 17.15
CA LYS A 209 6.38 5.49 18.44
C LYS A 209 7.19 4.19 18.52
N LYS A 210 6.61 3.06 18.10
CA LYS A 210 7.32 1.76 18.08
C LYS A 210 8.55 1.77 17.18
N LEU A 211 8.51 2.43 16.03
CA LEU A 211 9.67 2.58 15.14
C LEU A 211 10.76 3.46 15.79
N LYS A 212 10.37 4.59 16.39
CA LYS A 212 11.30 5.47 17.12
C LYS A 212 11.93 4.75 18.33
N ASP A 213 11.16 3.91 19.03
CA ASP A 213 11.65 3.09 20.15
C ASP A 213 12.74 2.08 19.70
N GLN A 214 12.80 1.72 18.41
CA GLN A 214 13.86 0.92 17.78
C GLN A 214 14.99 1.78 17.17
N GLY A 215 14.95 3.09 17.35
CA GLY A 215 15.96 4.02 16.86
C GLY A 215 15.83 4.46 15.42
N ALA A 216 14.73 4.14 14.73
CA ALA A 216 14.47 4.63 13.38
C ALA A 216 14.43 6.16 13.34
N ILE A 217 15.05 6.76 12.31
CA ILE A 217 15.03 8.20 12.07
C ILE A 217 13.83 8.53 11.18
N ILE A 218 12.84 9.23 11.72
CA ILE A 218 11.68 9.66 10.93
C ILE A 218 12.06 10.89 10.11
N ILE A 219 12.10 10.72 8.78
CA ILE A 219 12.58 11.76 7.85
C ILE A 219 11.49 12.71 7.35
N GLY A 220 10.25 12.54 7.82
CA GLY A 220 9.12 13.41 7.49
C GLY A 220 7.97 12.70 6.79
N LYS A 221 7.07 13.52 6.24
CA LYS A 221 5.80 13.09 5.64
C LYS A 221 5.92 12.98 4.12
N THR A 222 5.41 11.89 3.56
CA THR A 222 5.39 11.66 2.11
C THR A 222 4.09 12.16 1.48
N ASN A 223 4.19 12.61 0.23
CA ASN A 223 3.04 13.02 -0.55
C ASN A 223 2.07 11.85 -0.80
N MET A 224 0.78 12.16 -0.86
CA MET A 224 -0.26 11.15 -1.04
C MET A 224 -1.41 11.65 -1.92
N GLY A 225 -2.12 10.71 -2.56
CA GLY A 225 -3.41 11.00 -3.16
C GLY A 225 -4.51 11.04 -2.10
N PHE A 226 -5.46 11.96 -2.23
CA PHE A 226 -6.56 12.09 -1.30
C PHE A 226 -7.79 11.27 -1.72
N GLY A 227 -8.41 10.58 -0.76
CA GLY A 227 -9.61 9.78 -0.99
C GLY A 227 -9.36 8.60 -1.93
N ILE A 228 -10.25 8.43 -2.90
CA ILE A 228 -10.18 7.35 -3.91
C ILE A 228 -9.45 7.77 -5.19
N THR A 229 -8.65 8.84 -5.12
CA THR A 229 -7.85 9.32 -6.24
C THR A 229 -6.37 9.02 -6.02
N THR A 230 -5.60 9.02 -7.10
CA THR A 230 -4.15 8.81 -7.06
C THR A 230 -3.38 10.13 -7.13
N SER A 231 -4.06 11.26 -7.31
CA SER A 231 -3.47 12.60 -7.39
C SER A 231 -3.82 13.45 -6.18
N ASN A 232 -2.92 14.35 -5.85
CA ASN A 232 -3.11 15.35 -4.81
C ASN A 232 -3.40 16.71 -5.47
N PRO A 233 -4.62 17.25 -5.35
CA PRO A 233 -4.99 18.49 -6.04
C PRO A 233 -4.34 19.74 -5.46
N ASN A 234 -3.86 19.68 -4.23
CA ASN A 234 -3.31 20.83 -3.50
C ASN A 234 -1.78 20.84 -3.46
N MET A 235 -1.19 19.75 -3.96
CA MET A 235 0.25 19.52 -4.00
C MET A 235 0.67 19.15 -5.41
N HIS A 236 1.97 19.16 -5.67
CA HIS A 236 2.49 18.63 -6.92
C HIS A 236 2.24 17.13 -7.05
N ILE A 237 2.04 16.66 -8.28
CA ILE A 237 1.87 15.24 -8.57
C ILE A 237 3.19 14.51 -8.32
N THR A 238 3.14 13.45 -7.53
CA THR A 238 4.29 12.56 -7.35
C THR A 238 4.56 11.79 -8.64
N ARG A 239 5.79 11.88 -9.13
CA ARG A 239 6.23 11.28 -10.39
C ARG A 239 6.97 9.97 -10.16
N ASN A 240 6.79 9.04 -11.08
CA ASN A 240 7.41 7.73 -11.01
C ASN A 240 8.93 7.83 -11.32
N PRO A 241 9.83 7.36 -10.43
CA PRO A 241 11.27 7.45 -10.66
C PRO A 241 11.76 6.66 -11.88
N TYR A 242 11.04 5.61 -12.31
CA TYR A 242 11.36 4.86 -13.51
C TYR A 242 10.98 5.61 -14.80
N ASN A 243 9.91 6.39 -14.75
CA ASN A 243 9.46 7.24 -15.85
C ASN A 243 8.65 8.41 -15.31
N SER A 244 9.25 9.60 -15.28
CA SER A 244 8.67 10.80 -14.67
C SER A 244 7.40 11.34 -15.35
N ASP A 245 7.03 10.82 -16.51
CA ASP A 245 5.76 11.13 -17.16
C ASP A 245 4.62 10.23 -16.70
N HIS A 246 4.89 9.30 -15.75
CA HIS A 246 3.93 8.35 -15.22
C HIS A 246 3.68 8.57 -13.73
N TYR A 247 2.51 8.11 -13.26
CA TYR A 247 2.13 8.15 -11.84
C TYR A 247 2.89 7.11 -11.01
N CYS A 248 3.08 7.42 -9.72
CA CYS A 248 3.54 6.44 -8.73
C CYS A 248 2.43 5.50 -8.26
N GLY A 249 1.19 5.71 -8.68
CA GLY A 249 0.05 5.09 -8.01
C GLY A 249 -0.35 5.84 -6.74
N GLY A 250 -1.27 5.28 -5.98
CA GLY A 250 -1.78 5.91 -4.75
C GLY A 250 -2.66 4.98 -3.91
N SER A 251 -3.00 5.51 -2.75
CA SER A 251 -2.74 6.86 -2.24
C SER A 251 -1.35 7.04 -1.62
N SER A 252 -0.55 5.98 -1.30
CA SER A 252 0.81 6.07 -0.75
C SER A 252 1.89 6.27 -1.85
N GLY A 253 1.60 7.12 -2.86
CA GLY A 253 2.50 7.32 -3.99
C GLY A 253 3.85 7.93 -3.62
N GLY A 254 3.87 8.89 -2.69
CA GLY A 254 5.10 9.48 -2.18
C GLY A 254 5.97 8.46 -1.43
N SER A 255 5.34 7.60 -0.60
CA SER A 255 6.05 6.52 0.11
C SER A 255 6.73 5.55 -0.87
N ALA A 256 6.04 5.17 -1.96
CA ALA A 256 6.65 4.33 -2.99
C ALA A 256 7.77 5.05 -3.76
N CYS A 257 7.57 6.33 -4.06
CA CYS A 257 8.54 7.15 -4.78
C CYS A 257 9.87 7.26 -4.02
N VAL A 258 9.82 7.59 -2.72
CA VAL A 258 11.05 7.80 -1.92
C VAL A 258 11.84 6.50 -1.73
N VAL A 259 11.16 5.36 -1.60
CA VAL A 259 11.83 4.05 -1.53
C VAL A 259 12.42 3.66 -2.88
N SER A 260 11.66 3.79 -3.96
CA SER A 260 12.12 3.38 -5.30
C SER A 260 13.22 4.27 -5.86
N SER A 261 13.28 5.54 -5.47
CA SER A 261 14.36 6.46 -5.83
C SER A 261 15.61 6.32 -4.94
N GLY A 262 15.56 5.48 -3.89
CA GLY A 262 16.68 5.25 -2.97
C GLY A 262 16.86 6.33 -1.90
N LEU A 263 15.94 7.29 -1.75
CA LEU A 263 16.01 8.29 -0.68
C LEU A 263 15.99 7.66 0.72
N CYS A 264 15.23 6.59 0.90
CA CYS A 264 15.26 5.80 2.13
C CYS A 264 14.94 4.33 1.82
N PRO A 265 15.37 3.37 2.66
CA PRO A 265 15.10 1.96 2.45
C PRO A 265 13.66 1.57 2.78
N ILE A 266 13.01 2.32 3.65
CA ILE A 266 11.71 1.99 4.26
C ILE A 266 10.79 3.20 4.24
N ALA A 267 9.52 2.98 3.91
CA ALA A 267 8.45 3.94 4.13
C ALA A 267 7.20 3.25 4.69
N ILE A 268 6.34 4.03 5.35
CA ILE A 268 5.05 3.54 5.84
C ILE A 268 3.94 4.10 4.95
N GLY A 269 3.00 3.21 4.58
CA GLY A 269 1.79 3.55 3.84
C GLY A 269 0.53 3.12 4.58
N CYS A 270 -0.65 3.48 4.02
CA CYS A 270 -1.94 3.00 4.47
C CYS A 270 -2.71 2.46 3.26
N ASP A 271 -3.52 1.42 3.46
CA ASP A 271 -4.18 0.66 2.38
C ASP A 271 -5.63 0.33 2.75
N ALA A 272 -6.58 0.95 2.07
CA ALA A 272 -8.02 0.68 2.22
C ALA A 272 -8.64 0.03 0.97
N GLY A 273 -7.90 0.00 -0.15
CA GLY A 273 -8.33 -0.58 -1.42
C GLY A 273 -7.17 -0.90 -2.36
N GLY A 274 -5.92 -0.94 -1.83
CA GLY A 274 -4.71 -1.18 -2.61
C GLY A 274 -3.64 -0.11 -2.42
N SER A 275 -3.85 0.86 -1.53
CA SER A 275 -3.02 2.07 -1.47
C SER A 275 -1.59 1.88 -0.94
N ILE A 276 -1.19 0.70 -0.47
CA ILE A 276 0.20 0.25 -0.31
C ILE A 276 0.62 -0.52 -1.57
N ARG A 277 -0.22 -1.47 -2.00
CA ARG A 277 0.11 -2.47 -3.01
C ARG A 277 0.21 -1.91 -4.42
N ILE A 278 -0.73 -1.03 -4.80
CA ILE A 278 -0.74 -0.37 -6.12
C ILE A 278 0.54 0.46 -6.33
N PRO A 279 0.89 1.41 -5.44
CA PRO A 279 2.10 2.19 -5.62
C PRO A 279 3.37 1.35 -5.50
N SER A 280 3.39 0.30 -4.67
CA SER A 280 4.50 -0.65 -4.65
C SER A 280 4.69 -1.37 -5.98
N SER A 281 3.59 -1.79 -6.63
CA SER A 281 3.60 -2.39 -7.97
C SER A 281 4.14 -1.43 -9.01
N PHE A 282 3.64 -0.20 -9.04
CA PHE A 282 4.02 0.80 -10.04
C PHE A 282 5.45 1.32 -9.88
N CYS A 283 5.99 1.25 -8.68
CA CYS A 283 7.34 1.72 -8.36
C CYS A 283 8.37 0.59 -8.13
N GLY A 284 8.00 -0.67 -8.36
CA GLY A 284 8.93 -1.80 -8.31
C GLY A 284 9.55 -2.07 -6.94
N ILE A 285 8.78 -1.90 -5.87
CA ILE A 285 9.16 -2.18 -4.48
C ILE A 285 8.24 -3.20 -3.83
N TYR A 286 8.59 -3.66 -2.65
CA TYR A 286 7.76 -4.55 -1.84
C TYR A 286 6.79 -3.74 -0.97
N GLY A 287 5.53 -4.20 -0.87
CA GLY A 287 4.54 -3.55 -0.03
C GLY A 287 3.64 -4.57 0.63
N LEU A 288 3.56 -4.55 1.96
CA LEU A 288 2.74 -5.45 2.76
C LEU A 288 1.54 -4.70 3.32
N LYS A 289 0.35 -5.18 2.96
CA LYS A 289 -0.90 -4.88 3.65
C LYS A 289 -1.13 -5.98 4.69
N PRO A 290 -0.93 -5.73 6.00
CA PRO A 290 -1.15 -6.74 7.03
C PRO A 290 -2.62 -7.13 7.17
N THR A 291 -2.90 -8.13 7.98
CA THR A 291 -4.25 -8.45 8.45
C THR A 291 -4.87 -7.23 9.12
N TYR A 292 -6.16 -7.01 8.90
CA TYR A 292 -6.92 -5.95 9.58
C TYR A 292 -6.80 -6.12 11.11
N GLY A 293 -6.49 -5.04 11.81
CA GLY A 293 -6.25 -5.07 13.27
C GLY A 293 -4.89 -5.62 13.71
N ARG A 294 -3.98 -5.98 12.80
CA ARG A 294 -2.62 -6.44 13.12
C ARG A 294 -1.72 -5.29 13.59
N ILE A 295 -1.85 -4.13 12.99
CA ILE A 295 -1.15 -2.90 13.36
C ILE A 295 -2.20 -1.93 13.91
N SER A 296 -1.87 -1.27 15.00
CA SER A 296 -2.75 -0.30 15.63
C SER A 296 -3.05 0.88 14.70
N SER A 297 -4.29 1.32 14.75
CA SER A 297 -4.78 2.52 14.07
C SER A 297 -4.77 3.77 14.96
N THR A 298 -4.24 3.69 16.18
CA THR A 298 -4.10 4.87 17.06
C THR A 298 -3.15 5.89 16.42
N GLY A 299 -3.66 7.10 16.17
CA GLY A 299 -2.91 8.17 15.46
C GLY A 299 -2.89 8.02 13.93
N ASP A 300 -3.70 7.10 13.37
CA ASP A 300 -4.01 7.04 11.95
C ASP A 300 -5.34 7.77 11.68
N PHE A 301 -5.31 8.73 10.78
CA PHE A 301 -6.54 9.41 10.35
C PHE A 301 -7.33 8.50 9.41
N GLN A 302 -8.03 7.56 9.97
CA GLN A 302 -8.76 6.55 9.19
C GLN A 302 -9.90 7.17 8.37
N LEU A 303 -9.67 7.36 7.07
CA LEU A 303 -10.71 7.75 6.13
C LEU A 303 -11.77 6.65 5.95
N CYS A 304 -11.36 5.38 6.11
CA CYS A 304 -12.20 4.19 5.90
C CYS A 304 -11.89 3.15 6.99
N ASN A 305 -12.61 3.24 8.12
CA ASN A 305 -12.30 2.53 9.36
C ASN A 305 -12.34 1.00 9.27
N SER A 306 -13.23 0.42 8.44
CA SER A 306 -13.44 -1.03 8.43
C SER A 306 -12.64 -1.78 7.37
N VAL A 307 -11.83 -1.06 6.58
CA VAL A 307 -11.02 -1.64 5.49
C VAL A 307 -9.59 -1.11 5.45
N GLY A 308 -9.30 0.02 6.13
CA GLY A 308 -8.00 0.67 6.17
C GLY A 308 -7.03 0.00 7.13
N VAL A 309 -5.77 -0.14 6.71
CA VAL A 309 -4.66 -0.62 7.53
C VAL A 309 -3.38 0.11 7.16
N ALA A 310 -2.53 0.40 8.16
CA ALA A 310 -1.15 0.84 7.93
C ALA A 310 -0.25 -0.37 7.65
N GLY A 311 0.81 -0.17 6.87
CA GLY A 311 1.80 -1.22 6.61
C GLY A 311 3.07 -0.72 5.97
N PRO A 312 4.14 -1.54 5.98
CA PRO A 312 5.45 -1.17 5.47
C PRO A 312 5.54 -1.28 3.95
N MET A 313 6.38 -0.43 3.38
CA MET A 313 6.82 -0.42 1.99
C MET A 313 8.35 -0.37 2.01
N ALA A 314 9.03 -1.28 1.35
CA ALA A 314 10.47 -1.38 1.45
C ALA A 314 11.16 -1.78 0.15
N ALA A 315 12.45 -1.47 0.08
CA ALA A 315 13.29 -1.82 -1.05
C ALA A 315 13.64 -3.32 -1.08
N CYS A 316 13.65 -4.01 0.07
CA CYS A 316 13.93 -5.43 0.18
C CYS A 316 12.97 -6.10 1.18
N VAL A 317 12.89 -7.44 1.11
CA VAL A 317 11.95 -8.19 1.95
C VAL A 317 12.38 -8.24 3.41
N ASP A 318 13.66 -8.23 3.70
CA ASP A 318 14.16 -8.24 5.08
C ASP A 318 13.74 -6.96 5.82
N ASP A 319 13.85 -5.80 5.17
CA ASP A 319 13.40 -4.52 5.72
C ASP A 319 11.88 -4.49 5.89
N LEU A 320 11.15 -5.05 4.93
CA LEU A 320 9.70 -5.17 5.01
C LEU A 320 9.27 -6.00 6.23
N ALA A 321 9.93 -7.15 6.44
CA ALA A 321 9.68 -8.06 7.54
C ALA A 321 10.03 -7.41 8.90
N LEU A 322 11.20 -6.78 8.97
CA LEU A 322 11.67 -6.09 10.17
C LEU A 322 10.70 -4.98 10.57
N THR A 323 10.32 -4.13 9.61
CA THR A 323 9.41 -3.01 9.85
C THR A 323 8.02 -3.49 10.25
N TYR A 324 7.48 -4.51 9.55
CA TYR A 324 6.21 -5.13 9.94
C TYR A 324 6.25 -5.63 11.39
N TYR A 325 7.29 -6.36 11.78
CA TYR A 325 7.42 -6.92 13.12
C TYR A 325 7.55 -5.82 14.18
N ALA A 326 8.32 -4.77 13.88
CA ALA A 326 8.47 -3.63 14.78
C ALA A 326 7.14 -2.89 15.03
N MET A 327 6.29 -2.74 14.01
CA MET A 327 5.01 -2.02 14.11
C MET A 327 3.87 -2.86 14.71
N ALA A 328 3.89 -4.19 14.50
CA ALA A 328 2.81 -5.08 14.91
C ALA A 328 2.73 -5.23 16.44
N GLY A 329 1.57 -5.63 16.95
CA GLY A 329 1.35 -5.94 18.36
C GLY A 329 0.14 -5.23 18.96
N GLN A 330 -0.07 -5.51 20.24
CA GLN A 330 -1.23 -5.01 20.99
C GLN A 330 -1.06 -3.54 21.38
N ASP A 331 -2.15 -2.78 21.26
CA ASP A 331 -2.31 -1.41 21.72
C ASP A 331 -3.59 -1.31 22.54
N ALA A 332 -3.47 -0.85 23.79
CA ALA A 332 -4.60 -0.72 24.69
C ALA A 332 -5.63 0.34 24.22
N GLU A 333 -5.21 1.30 23.39
CA GLU A 333 -6.11 2.32 22.80
C GLU A 333 -6.83 1.82 21.53
N ASP A 334 -6.38 0.70 20.92
CA ASP A 334 -7.05 0.09 19.76
C ASP A 334 -7.50 -1.36 20.06
N PRO A 335 -8.76 -1.54 20.49
CA PRO A 335 -9.29 -2.86 20.85
C PRO A 335 -9.17 -3.94 19.77
N LYS A 336 -9.09 -3.55 18.49
CA LYS A 336 -8.91 -4.50 17.37
C LYS A 336 -7.62 -5.29 17.49
N THR A 337 -6.61 -4.72 18.14
CA THR A 337 -5.28 -5.33 18.27
C THR A 337 -5.17 -6.30 19.44
N LEU A 338 -6.10 -6.27 20.40
CA LEU A 338 -5.95 -6.98 21.69
C LEU A 338 -6.09 -8.50 21.57
N PHE A 339 -6.81 -8.97 20.56
CA PHE A 339 -7.12 -10.41 20.39
C PHE A 339 -6.35 -11.06 19.24
N GLN A 340 -5.34 -10.40 18.71
CA GLN A 340 -4.51 -10.97 17.65
C GLN A 340 -3.47 -11.94 18.22
N PRO A 341 -3.09 -13.01 17.46
CA PRO A 341 -1.94 -13.83 17.83
C PRO A 341 -0.66 -13.00 17.75
N SER A 342 0.37 -13.39 18.49
CA SER A 342 1.67 -12.74 18.42
C SER A 342 2.22 -12.74 16.99
N PRO A 343 2.78 -11.62 16.51
CA PRO A 343 3.43 -11.61 15.21
C PRO A 343 4.64 -12.55 15.21
N THR A 344 4.84 -13.25 14.10
CA THR A 344 5.99 -14.16 13.91
C THR A 344 6.67 -13.89 12.59
N LEU A 345 7.97 -14.17 12.54
CA LEU A 345 8.78 -14.18 11.32
C LEU A 345 9.39 -15.57 11.08
N HIS A 346 8.87 -16.58 11.79
CA HIS A 346 9.37 -17.95 11.67
C HIS A 346 9.27 -18.46 10.23
N GLY A 347 10.36 -19.03 9.72
CA GLY A 347 10.41 -19.68 8.42
C GLY A 347 10.50 -18.77 7.20
N ILE A 348 10.63 -17.44 7.35
CA ILE A 348 10.68 -16.51 6.19
C ILE A 348 11.86 -16.77 5.25
N HIS A 349 12.94 -17.37 5.74
CA HIS A 349 14.13 -17.75 4.96
C HIS A 349 14.09 -19.18 4.40
N HIS A 350 13.01 -19.93 4.62
CA HIS A 350 12.83 -21.25 4.03
C HIS A 350 12.38 -21.14 2.56
N THR A 351 13.26 -20.60 1.71
CA THR A 351 12.97 -20.27 0.31
C THR A 351 13.50 -21.28 -0.69
N TYR A 352 14.42 -22.14 -0.27
CA TYR A 352 15.11 -23.10 -1.14
C TYR A 352 14.15 -24.12 -1.76
N THR A 353 13.18 -24.61 -0.99
CA THR A 353 12.10 -25.46 -1.49
C THR A 353 10.75 -24.86 -1.11
N LEU A 354 9.81 -24.95 -2.03
CA LEU A 354 8.41 -24.52 -1.87
C LEU A 354 7.45 -25.70 -2.03
N SER A 355 7.94 -26.95 -1.86
CA SER A 355 7.17 -28.18 -2.06
C SER A 355 6.03 -28.37 -1.05
N ASP A 356 6.05 -27.61 0.04
CA ASP A 356 5.00 -27.54 1.04
C ASP A 356 3.90 -26.52 0.70
N LEU A 357 4.08 -25.73 -0.38
CA LEU A 357 3.17 -24.65 -0.74
C LEU A 357 2.19 -25.06 -1.84
N LYS A 358 0.91 -24.84 -1.56
CA LYS A 358 -0.19 -24.88 -2.51
C LYS A 358 -0.65 -23.46 -2.81
N ILE A 359 -0.52 -23.05 -4.06
CA ILE A 359 -0.85 -21.70 -4.51
C ILE A 359 -2.09 -21.75 -5.39
N GLY A 360 -3.16 -21.09 -4.96
CA GLY A 360 -4.39 -20.96 -5.70
C GLY A 360 -4.27 -19.93 -6.83
N ILE A 361 -4.79 -20.28 -8.00
CA ILE A 361 -4.92 -19.36 -9.14
C ILE A 361 -6.38 -19.36 -9.58
N PHE A 362 -6.97 -18.18 -9.70
CA PHE A 362 -8.27 -18.02 -10.35
C PHE A 362 -8.04 -17.47 -11.75
N SER A 363 -7.97 -18.38 -12.73
CA SER A 363 -7.58 -18.07 -14.10
C SER A 363 -8.52 -17.05 -14.77
N GLU A 364 -9.83 -17.12 -14.49
CA GLU A 364 -10.81 -16.18 -15.07
C GLU A 364 -10.60 -14.75 -14.53
N TRP A 365 -10.21 -14.60 -13.26
CA TRP A 365 -9.87 -13.30 -12.70
C TRP A 365 -8.55 -12.79 -13.31
N ASN A 366 -7.53 -13.63 -13.34
CA ASN A 366 -6.19 -13.27 -13.83
C ASN A 366 -6.14 -12.92 -15.32
N LYS A 367 -7.13 -13.31 -16.13
CA LYS A 367 -7.26 -12.92 -17.54
C LYS A 367 -7.72 -11.48 -17.77
N GLN A 368 -8.16 -10.76 -16.73
CA GLN A 368 -8.66 -9.39 -16.84
C GLN A 368 -7.53 -8.33 -16.91
N VAL A 369 -6.31 -8.78 -17.17
CA VAL A 369 -5.13 -7.92 -17.34
C VAL A 369 -5.22 -7.16 -18.67
N VAL A 370 -4.88 -5.87 -18.63
CA VAL A 370 -4.88 -4.99 -19.82
C VAL A 370 -3.51 -4.95 -20.49
N ASP A 371 -2.41 -4.98 -19.69
CA ASP A 371 -1.03 -4.98 -20.21
C ASP A 371 -0.50 -6.42 -20.33
N PRO A 372 -0.23 -6.92 -21.55
CA PRO A 372 0.26 -8.30 -21.78
C PRO A 372 1.57 -8.63 -21.05
N ALA A 373 2.40 -7.63 -20.76
CA ALA A 373 3.65 -7.83 -20.03
C ALA A 373 3.40 -8.36 -18.61
N ILE A 374 2.27 -8.01 -17.99
CA ILE A 374 1.86 -8.52 -16.67
C ILE A 374 1.53 -10.02 -16.76
N THR A 375 0.83 -10.45 -17.80
CA THR A 375 0.55 -11.88 -18.03
C THR A 375 1.83 -12.68 -18.21
N TYR A 376 2.78 -12.13 -18.97
CA TYR A 376 4.10 -12.75 -19.15
C TYR A 376 4.87 -12.87 -17.83
N ALA A 377 4.90 -11.81 -17.02
CA ALA A 377 5.54 -11.82 -15.71
C ALA A 377 4.89 -12.85 -14.77
N LEU A 378 3.55 -12.90 -14.72
CA LEU A 378 2.80 -13.88 -13.94
C LEU A 378 3.18 -15.32 -14.33
N GLN A 379 3.18 -15.63 -15.63
CA GLN A 379 3.52 -16.97 -16.11
C GLN A 379 4.99 -17.33 -15.80
N THR A 380 5.89 -16.36 -15.90
CA THR A 380 7.31 -16.55 -15.57
C THR A 380 7.46 -16.94 -14.10
N PHE A 381 6.84 -16.21 -13.18
CA PHE A 381 6.90 -16.51 -11.74
C PHE A 381 6.23 -17.85 -11.40
N ILE A 382 5.10 -18.19 -12.02
CA ILE A 382 4.46 -19.51 -11.85
C ILE A 382 5.46 -20.63 -12.21
N ASN A 383 6.18 -20.51 -13.32
CA ASN A 383 7.14 -21.50 -13.75
C ASN A 383 8.32 -21.61 -12.78
N GLU A 384 8.86 -20.49 -12.32
CA GLU A 384 9.95 -20.45 -11.34
C GLU A 384 9.57 -21.08 -9.99
N PHE A 385 8.35 -20.79 -9.50
CA PHE A 385 7.85 -21.41 -8.26
C PHE A 385 7.62 -22.91 -8.42
N LYS A 386 7.11 -23.37 -9.58
CA LYS A 386 7.00 -24.79 -9.90
C LYS A 386 8.35 -25.49 -9.91
N LEU A 387 9.38 -24.85 -10.45
CA LEU A 387 10.76 -25.40 -10.41
C LEU A 387 11.29 -25.55 -8.98
N ARG A 388 10.81 -24.73 -8.03
CA ARG A 388 11.11 -24.85 -6.59
C ARG A 388 10.17 -25.79 -5.84
N GLY A 389 9.24 -26.44 -6.55
CA GLY A 389 8.36 -27.48 -6.01
C GLY A 389 6.96 -27.02 -5.60
N ALA A 390 6.60 -25.74 -5.76
CA ALA A 390 5.26 -25.25 -5.42
C ALA A 390 4.19 -25.89 -6.30
N GLU A 391 3.08 -26.31 -5.68
CA GLU A 391 1.89 -26.82 -6.36
C GLU A 391 0.94 -25.65 -6.69
N PHE A 392 0.44 -25.60 -7.93
CA PHE A 392 -0.54 -24.60 -8.35
C PHE A 392 -1.90 -25.26 -8.55
N ILE A 393 -2.92 -24.72 -7.89
CA ILE A 393 -4.28 -25.27 -7.87
C ILE A 393 -5.22 -24.23 -8.47
N GLU A 394 -6.00 -24.64 -9.47
CA GLU A 394 -7.09 -23.79 -9.99
C GLU A 394 -8.17 -23.69 -8.91
N ILE A 395 -8.55 -22.47 -8.56
CA ILE A 395 -9.60 -22.17 -7.60
C ILE A 395 -10.72 -21.37 -8.26
N ASP A 396 -11.89 -21.38 -7.63
CA ASP A 396 -12.99 -20.48 -7.95
C ASP A 396 -13.28 -19.60 -6.73
N ILE A 397 -13.50 -18.30 -6.95
CA ILE A 397 -13.90 -17.36 -5.90
C ILE A 397 -15.33 -16.92 -6.19
N PRO A 398 -16.33 -17.61 -5.63
CA PRO A 398 -17.73 -17.29 -5.89
C PRO A 398 -18.08 -15.87 -5.47
N GLU A 399 -18.92 -15.19 -6.26
CA GLU A 399 -19.46 -13.86 -5.95
C GLU A 399 -18.37 -12.76 -5.80
N LEU A 400 -17.22 -12.92 -6.50
CA LEU A 400 -16.12 -11.95 -6.44
C LEU A 400 -16.55 -10.54 -6.89
N GLU A 401 -17.42 -10.44 -7.90
CA GLU A 401 -17.95 -9.15 -8.37
C GLU A 401 -18.86 -8.49 -7.31
N ASP A 402 -19.67 -9.27 -6.59
CA ASP A 402 -20.46 -8.75 -5.48
C ASP A 402 -19.54 -8.21 -4.37
N ALA A 403 -18.41 -8.89 -4.11
CA ALA A 403 -17.41 -8.42 -3.14
C ALA A 403 -16.78 -7.09 -3.58
N ARG A 404 -16.50 -6.92 -4.89
CA ARG A 404 -15.98 -5.66 -5.43
C ARG A 404 -16.96 -4.50 -5.23
N ILE A 405 -18.24 -4.74 -5.54
CA ILE A 405 -19.30 -3.73 -5.35
C ILE A 405 -19.49 -3.43 -3.86
N ALA A 406 -19.53 -4.45 -3.02
CA ALA A 406 -19.69 -4.29 -1.58
C ALA A 406 -18.50 -3.57 -0.93
N HIS A 407 -17.27 -3.82 -1.40
CA HIS A 407 -16.10 -3.04 -1.00
C HIS A 407 -16.23 -1.58 -1.39
N LEU A 408 -16.64 -1.28 -2.63
CA LEU A 408 -16.85 0.09 -3.10
C LEU A 408 -17.90 0.82 -2.23
N ILE A 409 -19.05 0.18 -1.96
CA ILE A 409 -20.09 0.74 -1.07
C ILE A 409 -19.51 1.02 0.31
N THR A 410 -18.73 0.09 0.86
CA THR A 410 -18.14 0.22 2.19
C THR A 410 -17.18 1.40 2.26
N VAL A 411 -16.16 1.42 1.39
CA VAL A 411 -15.11 2.44 1.40
C VAL A 411 -15.66 3.83 1.15
N THR A 412 -16.63 3.96 0.22
CA THR A 412 -17.19 5.25 -0.13
C THR A 412 -18.19 5.77 0.91
N SER A 413 -18.97 4.90 1.54
CA SER A 413 -19.88 5.30 2.63
C SER A 413 -19.09 5.80 3.85
N GLU A 414 -18.02 5.11 4.22
CA GLU A 414 -17.16 5.51 5.34
C GLU A 414 -16.42 6.81 5.04
N PHE A 415 -15.85 6.94 3.84
CA PHE A 415 -15.20 8.16 3.37
C PHE A 415 -16.17 9.36 3.38
N CYS A 416 -17.38 9.22 2.82
CA CYS A 416 -18.38 10.28 2.83
C CYS A 416 -18.80 10.66 4.25
N THR A 417 -18.91 9.69 5.16
CA THR A 417 -19.24 9.95 6.58
C THR A 417 -18.16 10.83 7.22
N THR A 418 -16.89 10.51 7.01
CA THR A 418 -15.75 11.32 7.47
C THR A 418 -15.80 12.72 6.87
N MET A 419 -16.04 12.84 5.54
CA MET A 419 -16.09 14.12 4.84
C MET A 419 -17.27 15.01 5.21
N ASN A 420 -18.34 14.47 5.84
CA ASN A 420 -19.46 15.28 6.31
C ASN A 420 -19.07 16.38 7.31
N GLY A 421 -18.03 16.15 8.12
CA GLY A 421 -17.44 17.17 9.00
C GLY A 421 -16.71 18.31 8.27
N TYR A 422 -16.37 18.11 6.99
CA TYR A 422 -15.51 19.00 6.21
C TYR A 422 -16.19 19.60 4.98
N LYS A 423 -17.53 19.60 4.94
CA LYS A 423 -18.35 20.09 3.79
C LYS A 423 -17.94 21.48 3.29
N LYS A 424 -17.58 22.39 4.20
CA LYS A 424 -17.14 23.76 3.85
C LYS A 424 -15.87 23.82 3.01
N TYR A 425 -15.08 22.75 2.99
CA TYR A 425 -13.81 22.66 2.25
C TYR A 425 -13.91 21.84 0.95
N LEU A 426 -15.08 21.28 0.60
CA LEU A 426 -15.23 20.46 -0.61
C LEU A 426 -14.77 21.15 -1.88
N HIS A 427 -14.92 22.49 -1.95
CA HIS A 427 -14.48 23.30 -3.08
C HIS A 427 -12.95 23.29 -3.31
N LEU A 428 -12.17 22.84 -2.33
CA LEU A 428 -10.72 22.68 -2.40
C LEU A 428 -10.28 21.28 -2.87
N LEU A 429 -11.22 20.35 -2.99
CA LEU A 429 -10.93 19.00 -3.45
C LEU A 429 -10.86 18.91 -4.99
N SER A 430 -10.29 17.82 -5.48
CA SER A 430 -10.32 17.52 -6.92
C SER A 430 -11.74 17.31 -7.41
N PRO A 431 -12.05 17.65 -8.67
CA PRO A 431 -13.38 17.42 -9.24
C PRO A 431 -13.87 15.98 -9.09
N LEU A 432 -12.98 15.01 -9.23
CA LEU A 432 -13.32 13.58 -9.08
C LEU A 432 -13.74 13.26 -7.64
N ASN A 433 -13.03 13.77 -6.63
CA ASN A 433 -13.43 13.59 -5.23
C ASN A 433 -14.79 14.25 -4.92
N ILE A 434 -15.03 15.45 -5.46
CA ILE A 434 -16.31 16.15 -5.29
C ILE A 434 -17.45 15.33 -5.90
N VAL A 435 -17.28 14.83 -7.13
CA VAL A 435 -18.28 13.98 -7.80
C VAL A 435 -18.51 12.69 -7.02
N ASN A 436 -17.47 12.04 -6.55
CA ASN A 436 -17.58 10.82 -5.74
C ASN A 436 -18.36 11.08 -4.44
N ILE A 437 -18.03 12.14 -3.70
CA ILE A 437 -18.75 12.50 -2.47
C ILE A 437 -20.23 12.79 -2.76
N ALA A 438 -20.53 13.57 -3.80
CA ALA A 438 -21.91 13.88 -4.17
C ALA A 438 -22.71 12.62 -4.58
N THR A 439 -22.06 11.70 -5.29
CA THR A 439 -22.68 10.43 -5.70
C THR A 439 -22.98 9.53 -4.51
N TYR A 440 -21.98 9.30 -3.68
CA TYR A 440 -22.08 8.30 -2.62
C TYR A 440 -22.79 8.80 -1.36
N ASN A 441 -22.99 10.10 -1.18
CA ASN A 441 -23.86 10.66 -0.15
C ASN A 441 -25.33 10.22 -0.29
N ASN A 442 -25.72 9.69 -1.44
CA ASN A 442 -27.08 9.14 -1.67
C ASN A 442 -27.21 7.66 -1.28
N MET A 443 -26.14 7.00 -0.86
CA MET A 443 -26.25 5.65 -0.31
C MET A 443 -26.96 5.67 1.04
N ASN A 444 -27.87 4.73 1.23
CA ASN A 444 -28.61 4.60 2.47
C ASN A 444 -28.03 3.49 3.36
N ALA A 445 -28.44 3.47 4.64
CA ALA A 445 -27.98 2.47 5.59
C ALA A 445 -28.23 1.01 5.14
N SER A 446 -29.33 0.77 4.40
CA SER A 446 -29.64 -0.57 3.87
C SER A 446 -28.59 -1.04 2.85
N ASP A 447 -28.06 -0.14 2.01
CA ASP A 447 -27.03 -0.48 1.03
C ASP A 447 -25.73 -0.88 1.75
N TYR A 448 -25.34 -0.10 2.76
CA TYR A 448 -24.18 -0.41 3.59
C TYR A 448 -24.33 -1.76 4.33
N ILE A 449 -25.48 -2.00 4.96
CA ILE A 449 -25.76 -3.27 5.68
C ILE A 449 -25.68 -4.46 4.72
N LYS A 450 -26.24 -4.35 3.51
CA LYS A 450 -26.15 -5.42 2.49
C LYS A 450 -24.71 -5.70 2.07
N ALA A 451 -23.90 -4.67 1.94
CA ALA A 451 -22.48 -4.83 1.69
C ALA A 451 -21.79 -5.64 2.82
N GLN A 452 -22.17 -5.41 4.08
CA GLN A 452 -21.60 -6.16 5.22
C GLN A 452 -22.06 -7.63 5.26
N HIS A 453 -23.26 -7.97 4.77
CA HIS A 453 -23.67 -9.36 4.57
C HIS A 453 -22.85 -10.06 3.48
N VAL A 454 -22.55 -9.36 2.37
CA VAL A 454 -21.63 -9.87 1.34
C VAL A 454 -20.25 -10.12 1.94
N ARG A 455 -19.75 -9.21 2.80
CA ARG A 455 -18.48 -9.40 3.50
C ARG A 455 -18.45 -10.71 4.29
N THR A 456 -19.47 -10.97 5.12
CA THR A 456 -19.58 -12.21 5.89
C THR A 456 -19.52 -13.45 5.00
N ARG A 457 -20.28 -13.44 3.89
CA ARG A 457 -20.29 -14.55 2.94
C ARG A 457 -18.94 -14.75 2.30
N MET A 458 -18.30 -13.65 1.86
CA MET A 458 -16.98 -13.72 1.24
C MET A 458 -15.90 -14.19 2.20
N MET A 459 -15.93 -13.80 3.48
CA MET A 459 -15.02 -14.32 4.50
C MET A 459 -15.16 -15.86 4.65
N ARG A 460 -16.40 -16.39 4.63
CA ARG A 460 -16.65 -17.84 4.65
C ARG A 460 -16.13 -18.53 3.40
N ASN A 461 -16.41 -17.98 2.20
CA ASN A 461 -15.95 -18.55 0.94
C ASN A 461 -14.42 -18.64 0.90
N ILE A 462 -13.74 -17.57 1.27
CA ILE A 462 -12.27 -17.50 1.29
C ILE A 462 -11.68 -18.42 2.37
N SER A 463 -12.32 -18.55 3.53
CA SER A 463 -11.89 -19.52 4.56
C SER A 463 -11.91 -20.97 4.03
N VAL A 464 -12.94 -21.33 3.25
CA VAL A 464 -13.01 -22.66 2.59
C VAL A 464 -11.89 -22.81 1.57
N ILE A 465 -11.61 -21.80 0.75
CA ILE A 465 -10.51 -21.83 -0.23
C ILE A 465 -9.17 -22.04 0.48
N PHE A 466 -8.90 -21.30 1.57
CA PHE A 466 -7.67 -21.47 2.36
C PHE A 466 -7.57 -22.78 3.13
N SER A 467 -8.62 -23.62 3.17
CA SER A 467 -8.48 -25.01 3.63
C SER A 467 -7.77 -25.92 2.61
N GLY A 468 -7.71 -25.51 1.34
CA GLY A 468 -7.09 -26.27 0.24
C GLY A 468 -5.81 -25.66 -0.32
N VAL A 469 -5.56 -24.36 -0.08
CA VAL A 469 -4.36 -23.63 -0.55
C VAL A 469 -3.76 -22.78 0.57
N ASN A 470 -2.46 -22.50 0.49
CA ASN A 470 -1.75 -21.62 1.43
C ASN A 470 -1.84 -20.15 1.01
N LEU A 471 -1.76 -19.91 -0.30
CA LEU A 471 -1.67 -18.58 -0.91
C LEU A 471 -2.61 -18.49 -2.11
N ILE A 472 -3.03 -17.27 -2.44
CA ILE A 472 -3.70 -16.97 -3.71
C ILE A 472 -2.80 -15.98 -4.46
N LEU A 473 -2.49 -16.28 -5.73
CA LEU A 473 -1.65 -15.45 -6.60
C LEU A 473 -2.49 -14.74 -7.66
N THR A 474 -2.28 -13.41 -7.76
CA THR A 474 -2.87 -12.55 -8.80
C THR A 474 -1.84 -11.54 -9.30
N PRO A 475 -2.07 -10.86 -10.41
CA PRO A 475 -1.47 -9.55 -10.63
C PRO A 475 -1.80 -8.62 -9.47
N THR A 476 -0.97 -7.59 -9.21
CA THR A 476 -1.37 -6.53 -8.26
C THR A 476 -2.37 -5.58 -8.91
N CYS A 477 -2.09 -5.18 -10.15
CA CYS A 477 -2.92 -4.29 -10.95
C CYS A 477 -3.14 -4.89 -12.35
N ALA A 478 -4.21 -4.50 -13.02
CA ALA A 478 -4.46 -4.91 -14.42
C ALA A 478 -3.61 -4.12 -15.43
N ILE A 479 -2.97 -3.04 -14.99
CA ILE A 479 -2.14 -2.12 -15.79
C ILE A 479 -0.80 -1.87 -15.10
N THR A 480 0.20 -1.46 -15.86
CA THR A 480 1.41 -0.80 -15.34
C THR A 480 1.13 0.67 -15.03
N ALA A 481 2.10 1.39 -14.46
CA ALA A 481 1.93 2.80 -14.10
C ALA A 481 1.37 3.61 -15.28
N PRO A 482 0.22 4.29 -15.14
CA PRO A 482 -0.38 5.05 -16.22
C PRO A 482 0.35 6.39 -16.41
N PRO A 483 0.32 6.97 -17.63
CA PRO A 483 0.88 8.29 -17.87
C PRO A 483 0.11 9.36 -17.11
N ILE A 484 0.83 10.41 -16.68
CA ILE A 484 0.23 11.59 -16.06
C ILE A 484 -0.54 12.36 -17.13
N CYS A 485 -1.81 12.66 -16.86
CA CYS A 485 -2.61 13.47 -17.76
C CYS A 485 -1.98 14.88 -17.91
N PRO A 486 -1.70 15.37 -19.14
CA PRO A 486 -1.11 16.69 -19.33
C PRO A 486 -1.92 17.85 -18.71
N ARG A 487 -3.25 17.70 -18.61
CA ARG A 487 -4.11 18.68 -17.93
C ARG A 487 -3.86 18.72 -16.43
N ALA A 488 -3.55 17.60 -15.81
CA ALA A 488 -3.21 17.52 -14.39
C ALA A 488 -1.95 18.32 -14.07
N LEU A 489 -0.98 18.36 -14.98
CA LEU A 489 0.24 19.16 -14.86
C LEU A 489 -0.02 20.66 -15.04
N LYS A 490 -0.97 21.03 -15.92
CA LYS A 490 -1.27 22.43 -16.24
C LYS A 490 -2.04 23.16 -15.14
N TYR A 491 -2.85 22.46 -14.36
CA TYR A 491 -3.75 23.05 -13.36
C TYR A 491 -3.34 22.70 -11.93
N SER A 492 -2.06 22.72 -11.62
CA SER A 492 -1.51 22.54 -10.26
C SER A 492 -2.00 21.27 -9.56
N GLY A 493 -1.96 20.15 -10.26
CA GLY A 493 -2.32 18.85 -9.69
C GLY A 493 -3.83 18.59 -9.61
N ILE A 494 -4.69 19.44 -10.15
CA ILE A 494 -6.10 19.11 -10.37
C ILE A 494 -6.14 18.08 -11.52
N GLY A 495 -5.73 16.85 -11.17
CA GLY A 495 -5.66 15.75 -12.12
C GLY A 495 -7.03 15.16 -12.34
N GLU A 496 -7.50 15.18 -13.58
CA GLU A 496 -8.52 14.25 -14.04
C GLU A 496 -7.81 12.91 -14.26
N ILE A 497 -7.89 12.00 -13.28
CA ILE A 497 -7.58 10.59 -13.51
C ILE A 497 -8.82 9.99 -14.13
N ASP A 498 -8.64 9.33 -15.27
CA ASP A 498 -9.67 8.49 -15.87
C ASP A 498 -10.11 7.45 -14.82
N SER A 499 -11.41 7.37 -14.54
CA SER A 499 -11.96 6.40 -13.59
C SER A 499 -11.58 4.95 -13.94
N SER A 500 -11.33 4.66 -15.22
CA SER A 500 -10.81 3.37 -15.68
C SER A 500 -9.43 3.06 -15.12
N VAL A 501 -8.57 4.06 -14.90
CA VAL A 501 -7.25 3.89 -14.30
C VAL A 501 -7.37 3.44 -12.84
N THR A 502 -8.27 4.07 -12.08
CA THR A 502 -8.54 3.68 -10.69
C THR A 502 -9.13 2.27 -10.63
N SER A 503 -10.12 1.97 -11.47
CA SER A 503 -10.75 0.65 -11.54
C SER A 503 -9.75 -0.45 -11.89
N ASN A 504 -8.93 -0.26 -12.94
CA ASN A 504 -7.90 -1.22 -13.36
C ASN A 504 -6.77 -1.37 -12.33
N GLY A 505 -6.42 -0.29 -11.62
CA GLY A 505 -5.46 -0.32 -10.51
C GLY A 505 -5.97 -1.16 -9.35
N MET A 506 -7.25 -1.06 -9.00
CA MET A 506 -7.87 -1.73 -7.85
C MET A 506 -8.44 -3.12 -8.15
N MET A 507 -8.37 -3.59 -9.39
CA MET A 507 -9.06 -4.82 -9.83
C MET A 507 -8.77 -6.05 -8.98
N TYR A 508 -7.52 -6.20 -8.52
CA TYR A 508 -7.09 -7.36 -7.74
C TYR A 508 -6.89 -7.06 -6.24
N THR A 509 -6.98 -5.80 -5.82
CA THR A 509 -6.61 -5.41 -4.45
C THR A 509 -7.79 -5.33 -3.49
N HIS A 510 -9.01 -5.10 -3.98
CA HIS A 510 -10.21 -4.84 -3.18
C HIS A 510 -10.56 -5.99 -2.22
N LEU A 511 -10.41 -7.25 -2.66
CA LEU A 511 -10.79 -8.42 -1.88
C LEU A 511 -10.08 -8.47 -0.52
N ALA A 512 -8.76 -8.28 -0.51
CA ALA A 512 -7.96 -8.36 0.70
C ALA A 512 -8.32 -7.27 1.73
N ASN A 513 -8.70 -6.06 1.30
CA ASN A 513 -9.20 -5.03 2.21
C ASN A 513 -10.59 -5.39 2.73
N PHE A 514 -11.48 -5.80 1.82
CA PHE A 514 -12.87 -6.03 2.15
C PHE A 514 -13.06 -7.08 3.24
N ILE A 515 -12.29 -8.18 3.16
CA ILE A 515 -12.39 -9.28 4.13
C ILE A 515 -11.25 -9.29 5.16
N GLY A 516 -10.33 -8.32 5.12
CA GLY A 516 -9.30 -8.12 6.13
C GLY A 516 -8.12 -9.10 6.09
N ILE A 517 -7.94 -9.92 5.04
CA ILE A 517 -6.78 -10.83 4.94
C ILE A 517 -5.50 -10.08 4.59
N PRO A 518 -4.32 -10.57 4.99
CA PRO A 518 -3.06 -9.95 4.60
C PRO A 518 -2.76 -10.19 3.12
N ALA A 519 -2.06 -9.23 2.50
CA ALA A 519 -1.63 -9.31 1.11
C ALA A 519 -0.30 -8.58 0.90
N ILE A 520 0.54 -9.10 0.01
CA ILE A 520 1.84 -8.53 -0.31
C ILE A 520 1.96 -8.32 -1.81
N THR A 521 2.52 -7.18 -2.20
CA THR A 521 2.98 -6.93 -3.57
C THR A 521 4.47 -7.18 -3.67
N ILE A 522 4.88 -7.88 -4.72
CA ILE A 522 6.27 -8.15 -5.08
C ILE A 522 6.58 -7.58 -6.45
N PRO A 523 7.78 -7.03 -6.69
CA PRO A 523 8.25 -6.73 -8.04
C PRO A 523 8.40 -8.02 -8.87
N ALA A 524 7.97 -7.98 -10.12
CA ALA A 524 7.97 -9.17 -10.99
C ALA A 524 8.61 -8.95 -12.38
N GLY A 525 9.12 -7.76 -12.65
CA GLY A 525 9.76 -7.40 -13.90
C GLY A 525 9.36 -6.02 -14.39
N TYR A 526 9.52 -5.77 -15.67
CA TYR A 526 9.29 -4.48 -16.31
C TYR A 526 8.62 -4.69 -17.67
N ASN A 527 7.82 -3.72 -18.10
CA ASN A 527 7.27 -3.72 -19.45
C ASN A 527 8.26 -3.09 -20.47
N ASP A 528 7.83 -2.93 -21.71
CA ASP A 528 8.61 -2.36 -22.81
C ASP A 528 8.96 -0.86 -22.65
N LYS A 529 8.32 -0.18 -21.68
CA LYS A 529 8.61 1.21 -21.30
C LYS A 529 9.45 1.32 -20.02
N ASP A 530 10.09 0.23 -19.60
CA ASP A 530 10.84 0.10 -18.33
C ASP A 530 10.00 0.37 -17.06
N LEU A 531 8.66 0.35 -17.17
CA LEU A 531 7.78 0.50 -16.02
C LEU A 531 7.67 -0.81 -15.24
N PRO A 532 7.78 -0.76 -13.89
CA PRO A 532 7.70 -1.97 -13.07
C PRO A 532 6.35 -2.68 -13.15
N ILE A 533 6.40 -3.99 -12.97
CA ILE A 533 5.25 -4.89 -12.87
C ILE A 533 5.25 -5.51 -11.48
N GLY A 534 4.09 -5.50 -10.80
CA GLY A 534 3.89 -6.16 -9.52
C GLY A 534 2.94 -7.34 -9.60
N LEU A 535 3.26 -8.40 -8.85
CA LEU A 535 2.35 -9.50 -8.56
C LEU A 535 1.95 -9.46 -7.09
N GLN A 536 0.78 -10.02 -6.77
CA GLN A 536 0.22 -10.02 -5.43
C GLN A 536 0.02 -11.44 -4.93
N PHE A 537 0.43 -11.68 -3.69
CA PHE A 537 -0.01 -12.86 -2.92
C PHE A 537 -0.95 -12.43 -1.81
N MET A 538 -1.99 -13.21 -1.60
CA MET A 538 -2.90 -13.11 -0.46
C MET A 538 -2.77 -14.38 0.37
N ALA A 539 -2.79 -14.27 1.70
CA ALA A 539 -2.74 -15.38 2.64
C ALA A 539 -3.94 -15.35 3.59
N LYS A 540 -4.09 -16.40 4.37
CA LYS A 540 -5.04 -16.47 5.46
C LYS A 540 -4.79 -15.37 6.49
N TRP A 541 -5.81 -15.00 7.27
CA TRP A 541 -5.66 -14.01 8.35
C TRP A 541 -4.48 -14.36 9.27
N TYR A 542 -3.67 -13.37 9.60
CA TYR A 542 -2.49 -13.45 10.47
C TYR A 542 -1.33 -14.30 9.95
N ASP A 543 -1.34 -14.67 8.67
CA ASP A 543 -0.26 -15.45 8.06
C ASP A 543 0.70 -14.58 7.22
N GLU A 544 1.10 -13.45 7.80
CA GLU A 544 2.07 -12.53 7.18
C GLU A 544 3.44 -13.20 6.99
N ALA A 545 3.81 -14.12 7.88
CA ALA A 545 5.07 -14.86 7.74
C ALA A 545 5.14 -15.66 6.44
N MET A 546 4.02 -16.27 6.01
CA MET A 546 3.92 -16.99 4.74
C MET A 546 4.07 -16.02 3.54
N LEU A 547 3.46 -14.83 3.63
CA LEU A 547 3.61 -13.79 2.61
C LEU A 547 5.05 -13.29 2.51
N LEU A 548 5.72 -13.09 3.62
CA LEU A 548 7.12 -12.68 3.67
C LEU A 548 8.04 -13.77 3.13
N ARG A 549 7.78 -15.05 3.44
CA ARG A 549 8.51 -16.21 2.90
C ARG A 549 8.41 -16.27 1.37
N ILE A 550 7.21 -16.17 0.79
CA ILE A 550 7.05 -16.22 -0.67
C ILE A 550 7.63 -14.96 -1.34
N ALA A 551 7.55 -13.80 -0.68
CA ALA A 551 8.20 -12.59 -1.17
C ALA A 551 9.73 -12.74 -1.17
N LYS A 552 10.31 -13.37 -0.15
CA LYS A 552 11.77 -13.66 -0.11
C LYS A 552 12.18 -14.60 -1.23
N ALA A 553 11.42 -15.67 -1.48
CA ALA A 553 11.65 -16.54 -2.63
C ALA A 553 11.53 -15.78 -3.96
N SER A 554 10.61 -14.82 -4.04
CA SER A 554 10.42 -13.96 -5.21
C SER A 554 11.58 -12.99 -5.42
N GLU A 555 12.14 -12.45 -4.34
CA GLU A 555 13.33 -11.59 -4.36
C GLU A 555 14.53 -12.33 -4.97
N GLU A 556 14.71 -13.59 -4.59
CA GLU A 556 15.74 -14.47 -5.15
C GLU A 556 15.51 -14.78 -6.64
N ILE A 557 14.24 -15.04 -7.04
CA ILE A 557 13.86 -15.28 -8.43
C ILE A 557 14.11 -14.04 -9.29
N LEU A 558 13.75 -12.86 -8.79
CA LEU A 558 13.98 -11.60 -9.51
C LEU A 558 15.48 -11.32 -9.64
N GLY A 559 16.25 -11.46 -8.56
CA GLY A 559 17.71 -11.39 -8.52
C GLY A 559 18.28 -10.22 -9.32
N CYS A 560 19.23 -10.50 -10.21
CA CYS A 560 19.90 -9.50 -11.06
C CYS A 560 18.99 -8.87 -12.14
N ARG A 561 17.75 -9.34 -12.31
CA ARG A 561 16.75 -8.70 -13.20
C ARG A 561 16.13 -7.44 -12.60
N ARG A 562 16.30 -7.21 -11.29
CA ARG A 562 15.87 -5.98 -10.65
C ARG A 562 16.68 -4.80 -11.17
N ARG A 563 16.02 -3.67 -11.41
CA ARG A 563 16.64 -2.45 -11.94
C ARG A 563 16.42 -1.30 -10.96
N LYS A 564 17.38 -0.39 -10.89
CA LYS A 564 17.23 0.94 -10.31
C LYS A 564 16.57 1.87 -11.33
N PRO A 565 15.94 2.97 -10.89
CA PRO A 565 15.60 4.07 -11.78
C PRO A 565 16.83 4.62 -12.51
N SER A 566 16.63 5.53 -13.47
CA SER A 566 17.73 6.23 -14.12
C SER A 566 18.58 7.00 -13.10
N GLU A 567 19.87 7.23 -13.39
CA GLU A 567 20.79 7.97 -12.52
C GLU A 567 20.23 9.35 -12.12
N LYS A 568 19.44 9.97 -12.99
CA LYS A 568 18.76 11.25 -12.72
C LYS A 568 17.81 11.20 -11.53
N TYR A 569 17.18 10.06 -11.30
CA TYR A 569 16.16 9.84 -10.27
C TYR A 569 16.62 8.85 -9.20
N TRP A 570 17.91 8.57 -9.14
CA TRP A 570 18.52 7.74 -8.12
C TRP A 570 19.25 8.58 -7.07
N PHE A 571 18.86 8.45 -5.80
CA PHE A 571 19.39 9.19 -4.65
C PHE A 571 19.97 8.27 -3.58
N GLY A 572 20.19 6.99 -3.90
CA GLY A 572 20.54 5.97 -2.92
C GLY A 572 22.03 5.84 -2.60
N ASP A 573 22.88 6.77 -3.01
CA ASP A 573 24.32 6.75 -2.72
C ASP A 573 24.61 7.44 -1.38
N LEU A 574 23.96 6.94 -0.30
CA LEU A 574 23.98 7.55 1.02
C LEU A 574 25.17 7.08 1.89
N LEU A 575 25.68 5.87 1.69
CA LEU A 575 26.75 5.24 2.49
C LEU A 575 28.16 5.46 1.93
#